data_fefd7baeaf0b49fc3f38b0b84686d496
#
_entry.id   fefd7baeaf0b49fc3f38b0b84686d496
#
_cell.length_a   1.000
_cell.length_b   1.000
_cell.length_c   1.000
_cell.angle_alpha   90.00
_cell.angle_beta   90.00
_cell.angle_gamma   90.00
#
_symmetry.space_group_name_H-M   'P 1'
#
loop_
_entity.id
_entity.type
_entity.pdbx_description
1 polymer ?
#
loop_
_entity_poly.entity_id
_entity_poly.type
_entity_poly.pdbx_seq_one_letter_code
_entity_poly.pdbx_strand_id
1 'polypeptide(L)'
;TLPAQPDEILPVVTVTTNGTPNYVPTGLTTIGEQATTIPATSLEKFKAPTPKTGETSFTASITSGDKVASGVTVSFDTEGFTDSYAKYKVTVAGQTIKNLTVADLKAGVGPFTIGPNQTARATLEYDNPPYVLKGFGKDTTVKSVTVKAEKFSTPAVTVEPSTVEAGKTVTVKGTGFAPESTVTLTLHSEPVEVGTATTDASGAFTSEVTVPAATEAGDHTVVAESAAPVVSATAPLTVTAPPAPAADPSAAPSAQPSAAPSPAPEQGGKGGLARTGTNALL
;
A
#
# COMPACT_ATOMS: atom_id res chain seq x y z
N THR A 1 3.42 -21.05 -32.21
CA THR A 1 3.07 -19.97 -31.28
C THR A 1 2.72 -20.63 -29.95
N LEU A 2 3.46 -20.28 -28.91
CA LEU A 2 3.13 -20.71 -27.55
C LEU A 2 1.71 -20.23 -27.21
N PRO A 3 0.90 -21.04 -26.52
CA PRO A 3 -0.35 -20.54 -25.99
C PRO A 3 -0.05 -19.39 -25.02
N ALA A 4 -0.87 -18.37 -25.08
CA ALA A 4 -0.73 -17.21 -24.21
C ALA A 4 -0.79 -17.63 -22.74
N GLN A 5 -0.06 -16.94 -21.91
CA GLN A 5 -0.13 -17.09 -20.45
C GLN A 5 -1.53 -16.71 -19.97
N PRO A 6 -2.00 -17.20 -18.80
CA PRO A 6 -3.29 -16.79 -18.26
C PRO A 6 -3.45 -15.27 -18.18
N ASP A 7 -2.35 -14.55 -17.93
CA ASP A 7 -2.35 -13.10 -17.89
C ASP A 7 -2.54 -12.44 -19.25
N GLU A 8 -2.20 -13.15 -20.32
CA GLU A 8 -2.36 -12.71 -21.72
C GLU A 8 -3.70 -13.14 -22.30
N ILE A 9 -4.30 -14.21 -21.75
CA ILE A 9 -5.56 -14.78 -22.26
C ILE A 9 -6.77 -14.02 -21.71
N LEU A 10 -6.65 -13.38 -20.56
CA LEU A 10 -7.74 -12.60 -20.00
C LEU A 10 -8.06 -11.46 -20.94
N PRO A 11 -9.18 -11.50 -21.65
CA PRO A 11 -9.63 -10.32 -22.36
C PRO A 11 -9.90 -9.24 -21.32
N VAL A 12 -9.21 -8.13 -21.47
CA VAL A 12 -9.43 -6.96 -20.63
C VAL A 12 -10.44 -6.09 -21.35
N VAL A 13 -11.59 -5.88 -20.72
CA VAL A 13 -12.55 -4.90 -21.20
C VAL A 13 -12.13 -3.54 -20.70
N THR A 14 -11.82 -2.64 -21.62
CA THR A 14 -11.53 -1.26 -21.28
C THR A 14 -12.84 -0.51 -21.11
N VAL A 15 -13.12 -0.08 -19.88
CA VAL A 15 -14.25 0.81 -19.58
C VAL A 15 -13.68 2.20 -19.39
N THR A 16 -14.15 3.14 -20.21
CA THR A 16 -13.78 4.54 -20.09
C THR A 16 -14.80 5.26 -19.24
N THR A 17 -14.39 5.68 -18.04
CA THR A 17 -15.17 6.55 -17.17
C THR A 17 -14.46 7.89 -17.05
N ASN A 18 -15.15 8.97 -17.32
CA ASN A 18 -14.60 10.34 -17.24
C ASN A 18 -13.26 10.54 -18.00
N GLY A 19 -13.09 9.87 -19.14
CA GLY A 19 -11.90 9.97 -19.97
C GLY A 19 -10.69 9.16 -19.49
N THR A 20 -10.80 8.47 -18.35
CA THR A 20 -9.74 7.56 -17.86
C THR A 20 -10.12 6.13 -18.17
N PRO A 21 -9.30 5.37 -18.91
CA PRO A 21 -9.59 3.98 -19.18
C PRO A 21 -9.42 3.13 -17.92
N ASN A 22 -10.45 2.39 -17.57
CA ASN A 22 -10.41 1.35 -16.56
C ASN A 22 -10.39 -0.01 -17.24
N TYR A 23 -9.50 -0.88 -16.81
CA TYR A 23 -9.38 -2.23 -17.33
C TYR A 23 -10.09 -3.21 -16.40
N VAL A 24 -11.13 -3.84 -16.91
CA VAL A 24 -11.89 -4.86 -16.17
C VAL A 24 -11.66 -6.19 -16.84
N PRO A 25 -11.06 -7.19 -16.17
CA PRO A 25 -10.89 -8.53 -16.72
C PRO A 25 -12.26 -9.15 -17.03
N THR A 26 -12.36 -9.80 -18.19
CA THR A 26 -13.56 -10.57 -18.53
C THR A 26 -13.70 -11.76 -17.58
N GLY A 27 -14.90 -12.01 -17.08
CA GLY A 27 -15.14 -13.07 -16.11
C GLY A 27 -14.80 -12.70 -14.67
N LEU A 28 -14.51 -11.42 -14.39
CA LEU A 28 -14.31 -10.94 -13.01
C LEU A 28 -15.57 -11.12 -12.18
N THR A 29 -15.43 -11.78 -11.05
CA THR A 29 -16.53 -12.01 -10.10
C THR A 29 -16.27 -11.22 -8.81
N THR A 30 -17.25 -10.44 -8.37
CA THR A 30 -17.21 -9.76 -7.06
C THR A 30 -17.71 -10.72 -6.00
N ILE A 31 -16.90 -10.96 -4.97
CA ILE A 31 -17.31 -11.73 -3.80
C ILE A 31 -18.00 -10.80 -2.79
N GLY A 32 -19.02 -11.32 -2.12
CA GLY A 32 -19.81 -10.61 -1.12
C GLY A 32 -19.89 -11.37 0.20
N GLU A 33 -20.76 -10.91 1.09
CA GLU A 33 -20.96 -11.53 2.42
C GLU A 33 -21.46 -12.97 2.34
N GLN A 34 -22.14 -13.34 1.25
CA GLN A 34 -22.55 -14.71 0.98
C GLN A 34 -21.50 -15.41 0.09
N ALA A 35 -21.41 -16.75 0.23
CA ALA A 35 -20.56 -17.53 -0.65
C ALA A 35 -20.95 -17.32 -2.13
N THR A 36 -19.97 -17.04 -2.97
CA THR A 36 -20.16 -16.80 -4.40
C THR A 36 -19.65 -17.99 -5.19
N THR A 37 -20.49 -18.57 -6.03
CA THR A 37 -20.12 -19.71 -6.90
C THR A 37 -19.91 -19.25 -8.32
N ILE A 38 -18.73 -19.57 -8.88
CA ILE A 38 -18.33 -19.27 -10.25
C ILE A 38 -18.50 -20.55 -11.06
N PRO A 39 -19.42 -20.58 -12.04
CA PRO A 39 -19.66 -21.78 -12.84
C PRO A 39 -18.51 -22.05 -13.81
N ALA A 40 -18.40 -23.28 -14.29
CA ALA A 40 -17.35 -23.73 -15.21
C ALA A 40 -17.22 -22.88 -16.49
N THR A 41 -18.31 -22.29 -16.96
CA THR A 41 -18.32 -21.39 -18.13
C THR A 41 -17.56 -20.10 -17.94
N SER A 42 -17.33 -19.70 -16.67
CA SER A 42 -16.57 -18.51 -16.30
C SER A 42 -15.15 -18.82 -15.84
N LEU A 43 -14.73 -20.09 -15.89
CA LEU A 43 -13.38 -20.52 -15.51
C LEU A 43 -12.46 -20.50 -16.72
N GLU A 44 -11.24 -20.06 -16.48
CA GLU A 44 -10.18 -20.09 -17.48
C GLU A 44 -9.28 -21.30 -17.27
N LYS A 45 -8.88 -21.92 -18.39
CA LYS A 45 -8.02 -23.09 -18.40
C LYS A 45 -6.67 -22.73 -18.97
N PHE A 46 -5.65 -23.01 -18.19
CA PHE A 46 -4.27 -22.79 -18.60
C PHE A 46 -3.66 -24.05 -19.20
N LYS A 47 -3.03 -23.91 -20.36
CA LYS A 47 -2.25 -24.96 -21.02
C LYS A 47 -0.76 -24.74 -20.81
N ALA A 48 -0.05 -25.76 -20.36
CA ALA A 48 1.39 -25.68 -20.21
C ALA A 48 2.10 -25.32 -21.52
N PRO A 49 3.07 -24.40 -21.51
CA PRO A 49 3.72 -23.90 -22.73
C PRO A 49 4.67 -24.90 -23.41
N THR A 50 5.08 -26.01 -22.80
CA THR A 50 6.05 -26.95 -23.34
C THR A 50 5.66 -28.38 -23.06
N PRO A 51 6.21 -29.33 -23.77
CA PRO A 51 5.64 -30.47 -24.52
C PRO A 51 4.68 -31.32 -23.70
N LYS A 52 4.42 -30.94 -22.47
CA LYS A 52 3.33 -31.53 -21.69
C LYS A 52 2.02 -31.01 -22.29
N THR A 53 1.38 -31.85 -23.03
CA THR A 53 0.06 -31.53 -23.57
C THR A 53 -0.97 -31.64 -22.46
N GLY A 54 -1.88 -30.70 -22.38
CA GLY A 54 -2.97 -30.70 -21.42
C GLY A 54 -3.04 -29.46 -20.54
N GLU A 55 -4.13 -29.35 -19.86
CA GLU A 55 -4.39 -28.27 -18.93
C GLU A 55 -3.72 -28.57 -17.59
N THR A 56 -2.99 -27.62 -17.04
CA THR A 56 -2.27 -27.78 -15.78
C THR A 56 -2.81 -26.90 -14.65
N SER A 57 -3.67 -25.97 -15.00
CA SER A 57 -4.33 -25.10 -14.03
C SER A 57 -5.72 -24.68 -14.46
N PHE A 58 -6.53 -24.29 -13.49
CA PHE A 58 -7.79 -23.59 -13.66
C PHE A 58 -7.76 -22.29 -12.89
N THR A 59 -8.28 -21.23 -13.48
CA THR A 59 -8.22 -19.89 -12.90
C THR A 59 -9.60 -19.26 -12.86
N ALA A 60 -9.91 -18.59 -11.73
CA ALA A 60 -11.05 -17.72 -11.58
C ALA A 60 -10.56 -16.33 -11.17
N SER A 61 -11.10 -15.29 -11.80
CA SER A 61 -10.81 -13.89 -11.45
C SER A 61 -11.84 -13.36 -10.48
N ILE A 62 -11.38 -12.83 -9.34
CA ILE A 62 -12.23 -12.39 -8.24
C ILE A 62 -11.78 -11.03 -7.71
N THR A 63 -12.71 -10.26 -7.14
CA THR A 63 -12.45 -9.01 -6.45
C THR A 63 -13.34 -8.88 -5.22
N SER A 64 -12.89 -8.16 -4.20
CA SER A 64 -13.67 -7.77 -3.04
C SER A 64 -14.26 -6.36 -3.16
N GLY A 65 -14.13 -5.72 -4.32
CA GLY A 65 -14.49 -4.32 -4.52
C GLY A 65 -13.54 -3.39 -3.76
N ASP A 66 -14.07 -2.39 -3.08
CA ASP A 66 -13.32 -1.37 -2.33
C ASP A 66 -12.92 -1.78 -0.91
N LYS A 67 -13.17 -3.03 -0.53
CA LYS A 67 -12.92 -3.56 0.82
C LYS A 67 -11.79 -4.57 0.84
N VAL A 68 -11.18 -4.72 2.00
CA VAL A 68 -10.32 -5.87 2.32
C VAL A 68 -11.21 -7.05 2.64
N ALA A 69 -11.04 -8.17 1.92
CA ALA A 69 -11.64 -9.44 2.27
C ALA A 69 -10.61 -10.32 2.97
N SER A 70 -10.89 -10.73 4.20
CA SER A 70 -10.07 -11.62 5.01
C SER A 70 -10.78 -12.91 5.34
N GLY A 71 -10.01 -13.97 5.69
CA GLY A 71 -10.55 -15.30 5.88
C GLY A 71 -11.17 -15.86 4.59
N VAL A 72 -10.57 -15.53 3.43
CA VAL A 72 -11.07 -16.00 2.14
C VAL A 72 -10.73 -17.47 1.97
N THR A 73 -11.74 -18.28 1.71
CA THR A 73 -11.60 -19.70 1.34
C THR A 73 -12.13 -19.94 -0.05
N VAL A 74 -11.45 -20.82 -0.78
CA VAL A 74 -11.82 -21.21 -2.15
C VAL A 74 -12.01 -22.72 -2.19
N SER A 75 -13.18 -23.17 -2.58
CA SER A 75 -13.48 -24.60 -2.78
C SER A 75 -13.76 -24.90 -4.23
N PHE A 76 -13.43 -26.13 -4.64
CA PHE A 76 -13.55 -26.58 -6.01
C PHE A 76 -14.48 -27.78 -6.09
N ASP A 77 -15.53 -27.67 -6.90
CA ASP A 77 -16.32 -28.83 -7.30
C ASP A 77 -15.63 -29.48 -8.48
N THR A 78 -15.07 -30.67 -8.24
CA THR A 78 -14.19 -31.37 -9.21
C THR A 78 -14.70 -32.77 -9.51
N GLU A 79 -14.42 -33.21 -10.73
CA GLU A 79 -14.67 -34.58 -11.19
C GLU A 79 -13.43 -35.14 -11.86
N GLY A 80 -13.11 -36.41 -11.59
CA GLY A 80 -11.94 -37.08 -12.17
C GLY A 80 -10.60 -36.75 -11.51
N PHE A 81 -10.55 -35.91 -10.50
CA PHE A 81 -9.34 -35.62 -9.71
C PHE A 81 -9.06 -36.78 -8.74
N THR A 82 -7.80 -37.08 -8.52
CA THR A 82 -7.36 -38.17 -7.63
C THR A 82 -6.10 -37.81 -6.85
N ASP A 83 -6.00 -38.34 -5.63
CA ASP A 83 -4.80 -38.20 -4.77
C ASP A 83 -3.80 -39.34 -4.97
N SER A 84 -4.10 -40.31 -5.82
CA SER A 84 -3.29 -41.52 -5.98
C SER A 84 -1.86 -41.25 -6.47
N TYR A 85 -1.67 -40.17 -7.21
CA TYR A 85 -0.39 -39.84 -7.82
C TYR A 85 -0.10 -38.33 -7.90
N ALA A 86 -0.97 -37.50 -7.37
CA ALA A 86 -0.79 -36.05 -7.41
C ALA A 86 -1.25 -35.38 -6.11
N LYS A 87 -0.64 -34.25 -5.81
CA LYS A 87 -1.13 -33.25 -4.87
C LYS A 87 -1.39 -31.96 -5.62
N TYR A 88 -2.11 -31.07 -4.99
CA TYR A 88 -2.57 -29.84 -5.60
C TYR A 88 -2.06 -28.63 -4.81
N LYS A 89 -2.03 -27.50 -5.46
CA LYS A 89 -1.79 -26.20 -4.84
C LYS A 89 -2.84 -25.21 -5.31
N VAL A 90 -3.19 -24.30 -4.45
CA VAL A 90 -4.10 -23.21 -4.73
C VAL A 90 -3.39 -21.89 -4.41
N THR A 91 -3.45 -20.97 -5.36
CA THR A 91 -2.90 -19.63 -5.21
C THR A 91 -4.03 -18.62 -5.32
N VAL A 92 -4.11 -17.69 -4.36
CA VAL A 92 -5.05 -16.57 -4.40
C VAL A 92 -4.29 -15.30 -4.06
N ALA A 93 -4.38 -14.27 -4.91
CA ALA A 93 -3.70 -12.99 -4.72
C ALA A 93 -2.21 -13.13 -4.37
N GLY A 94 -1.50 -14.07 -5.00
CA GLY A 94 -0.08 -14.34 -4.76
C GLY A 94 0.23 -15.21 -3.52
N GLN A 95 -0.76 -15.53 -2.70
CA GLN A 95 -0.63 -16.42 -1.54
C GLN A 95 -0.88 -17.87 -1.99
N THR A 96 0.02 -18.80 -1.68
CA THR A 96 -0.05 -20.20 -2.17
C THR A 96 -0.11 -21.20 -1.02
N ILE A 97 -1.09 -22.08 -1.05
CA ILE A 97 -1.19 -23.25 -0.17
C ILE A 97 -0.94 -24.51 -1.01
N LYS A 98 -0.04 -25.37 -0.53
CA LYS A 98 0.48 -26.55 -1.24
C LYS A 98 0.09 -27.85 -0.58
N ASN A 99 0.42 -28.95 -1.25
CA ASN A 99 0.25 -30.33 -0.76
C ASN A 99 -1.21 -30.70 -0.44
N LEU A 100 -2.14 -30.15 -1.19
CA LEU A 100 -3.57 -30.31 -1.00
C LEU A 100 -4.08 -31.64 -1.60
N THR A 101 -5.06 -32.24 -0.93
CA THR A 101 -5.82 -33.40 -1.39
C THR A 101 -7.09 -32.95 -2.11
N VAL A 102 -7.74 -33.87 -2.81
CA VAL A 102 -9.08 -33.62 -3.41
C VAL A 102 -10.10 -33.28 -2.32
N ALA A 103 -9.97 -33.88 -1.14
CA ALA A 103 -10.85 -33.55 0.01
C ALA A 103 -10.63 -32.12 0.49
N ASP A 104 -9.39 -31.64 0.55
CA ASP A 104 -9.06 -30.25 0.92
C ASP A 104 -9.65 -29.27 -0.11
N LEU A 105 -9.55 -29.58 -1.41
CA LEU A 105 -10.12 -28.76 -2.47
C LEU A 105 -11.64 -28.59 -2.32
N LYS A 106 -12.34 -29.67 -1.93
CA LYS A 106 -13.79 -29.64 -1.72
C LYS A 106 -14.17 -28.93 -0.42
N ALA A 107 -13.41 -29.11 0.64
CA ALA A 107 -13.68 -28.52 1.93
C ALA A 107 -13.46 -26.99 1.96
N GLY A 108 -12.55 -26.52 1.12
CA GLY A 108 -12.17 -25.10 1.05
C GLY A 108 -10.75 -24.85 1.52
N VAL A 109 -10.00 -24.18 0.68
CA VAL A 109 -8.59 -23.86 0.85
C VAL A 109 -8.47 -22.40 1.29
N GLY A 110 -7.70 -22.13 2.32
CA GLY A 110 -7.47 -20.78 2.88
C GLY A 110 -6.90 -20.87 4.29
N PRO A 111 -6.85 -19.77 5.04
CA PRO A 111 -7.39 -18.45 4.67
C PRO A 111 -6.46 -17.66 3.72
N PHE A 112 -7.05 -16.90 2.82
CA PHE A 112 -6.37 -15.89 2.01
C PHE A 112 -6.88 -14.49 2.35
N THR A 113 -6.16 -13.46 1.90
CA THR A 113 -6.61 -12.06 2.00
C THR A 113 -6.55 -11.41 0.63
N ILE A 114 -7.61 -10.68 0.26
CA ILE A 114 -7.71 -9.90 -0.96
C ILE A 114 -7.82 -8.43 -0.59
N GLY A 115 -6.92 -7.60 -1.14
CA GLY A 115 -6.90 -6.17 -0.92
C GLY A 115 -8.03 -5.42 -1.64
N PRO A 116 -8.29 -4.17 -1.26
CA PRO A 116 -9.31 -3.34 -1.89
C PRO A 116 -8.93 -3.04 -3.35
N ASN A 117 -9.92 -3.04 -4.22
CA ASN A 117 -9.78 -2.77 -5.66
C ASN A 117 -8.73 -3.65 -6.36
N GLN A 118 -8.38 -4.77 -5.75
CA GLN A 118 -7.46 -5.76 -6.29
C GLN A 118 -8.25 -6.79 -7.09
N THR A 119 -7.78 -7.07 -8.33
CA THR A 119 -8.20 -8.27 -9.06
C THR A 119 -7.30 -9.42 -8.64
N ALA A 120 -7.87 -10.37 -7.92
CA ALA A 120 -7.18 -11.59 -7.50
C ALA A 120 -7.51 -12.74 -8.44
N ARG A 121 -6.56 -13.67 -8.60
CA ARG A 121 -6.79 -14.94 -9.28
C ARG A 121 -6.77 -16.06 -8.27
N ALA A 122 -7.81 -16.89 -8.30
CA ALA A 122 -7.82 -18.17 -7.62
C ALA A 122 -7.41 -19.24 -8.63
N THR A 123 -6.20 -19.75 -8.49
CA THR A 123 -5.62 -20.72 -9.44
C THR A 123 -5.43 -22.08 -8.76
N LEU A 124 -5.93 -23.12 -9.40
CA LEU A 124 -5.72 -24.53 -9.01
C LEU A 124 -4.73 -25.18 -9.95
N GLU A 125 -3.66 -25.75 -9.39
CA GLU A 125 -2.60 -26.40 -10.15
C GLU A 125 -2.14 -27.69 -9.48
N TYR A 126 -1.44 -28.56 -10.23
CA TYR A 126 -0.65 -29.63 -9.62
C TYR A 126 0.51 -29.03 -8.81
N ASP A 127 0.70 -29.51 -7.58
CA ASP A 127 1.87 -29.14 -6.76
C ASP A 127 3.12 -29.90 -7.19
N ASN A 128 2.99 -31.21 -7.41
CA ASN A 128 4.02 -32.09 -7.93
C ASN A 128 3.49 -32.89 -9.09
N PRO A 129 3.50 -32.36 -10.32
CA PRO A 129 3.05 -33.14 -11.45
C PRO A 129 4.02 -34.30 -11.72
N PRO A 130 3.54 -35.58 -11.72
CA PRO A 130 4.38 -36.68 -12.11
C PRO A 130 4.84 -36.52 -13.55
N TYR A 131 6.00 -37.04 -13.88
CA TYR A 131 6.63 -36.92 -15.20
C TYR A 131 5.75 -37.38 -16.38
N VAL A 132 4.75 -38.19 -16.09
CA VAL A 132 3.88 -38.82 -17.08
C VAL A 132 2.54 -38.14 -17.26
N LEU A 133 2.19 -37.18 -16.37
CA LEU A 133 0.90 -36.51 -16.45
C LEU A 133 0.88 -35.44 -17.54
N LYS A 134 -0.12 -35.59 -18.36
CA LYS A 134 -0.43 -34.68 -19.45
C LYS A 134 -1.39 -33.58 -19.00
N GLY A 135 -1.11 -32.98 -17.85
CA GLY A 135 -2.02 -32.02 -17.21
C GLY A 135 -3.10 -32.71 -16.38
N PHE A 136 -4.24 -32.07 -16.19
CA PHE A 136 -5.36 -32.67 -15.45
C PHE A 136 -6.06 -33.83 -16.21
N GLY A 137 -5.65 -34.11 -17.44
CA GLY A 137 -6.23 -35.16 -18.25
C GLY A 137 -7.59 -34.78 -18.84
N LYS A 138 -8.01 -35.58 -19.83
CA LYS A 138 -9.29 -35.33 -20.52
C LYS A 138 -10.52 -35.60 -19.65
N ASP A 139 -10.36 -36.42 -18.62
CA ASP A 139 -11.44 -36.87 -17.75
C ASP A 139 -11.50 -36.08 -16.42
N THR A 140 -10.70 -35.05 -16.29
CA THR A 140 -10.74 -34.16 -15.13
C THR A 140 -11.47 -32.87 -15.46
N THR A 141 -12.37 -32.45 -14.57
CA THR A 141 -13.20 -31.28 -14.77
C THR A 141 -13.32 -30.49 -13.46
N VAL A 142 -13.18 -29.20 -13.53
CA VAL A 142 -13.64 -28.27 -12.49
C VAL A 142 -15.01 -27.74 -12.91
N LYS A 143 -16.05 -28.11 -12.18
CA LYS A 143 -17.43 -27.73 -12.48
C LYS A 143 -17.74 -26.32 -12.00
N SER A 144 -17.20 -25.97 -10.84
CA SER A 144 -17.36 -24.63 -10.26
C SER A 144 -16.29 -24.38 -9.22
N VAL A 145 -16.09 -23.09 -8.93
CA VAL A 145 -15.28 -22.60 -7.83
C VAL A 145 -16.19 -21.76 -6.92
N THR A 146 -16.16 -22.04 -5.62
CA THR A 146 -16.92 -21.26 -4.63
C THR A 146 -15.96 -20.50 -3.77
N VAL A 147 -16.16 -19.19 -3.65
CA VAL A 147 -15.35 -18.27 -2.86
C VAL A 147 -16.19 -17.72 -1.71
N LYS A 148 -15.65 -17.80 -0.51
CA LYS A 148 -16.26 -17.29 0.70
C LYS A 148 -15.25 -16.43 1.46
N ALA A 149 -15.67 -15.30 1.99
CA ALA A 149 -14.89 -14.49 2.91
C ALA A 149 -15.55 -14.46 4.28
N GLU A 150 -14.75 -14.43 5.34
CA GLU A 150 -15.28 -14.31 6.70
C GLU A 150 -15.58 -12.86 7.05
N LYS A 151 -14.76 -11.92 6.55
CA LYS A 151 -14.86 -10.51 6.90
C LYS A 151 -14.55 -9.62 5.72
N PHE A 152 -15.35 -8.56 5.59
CA PHE A 152 -15.07 -7.40 4.74
C PHE A 152 -14.83 -6.19 5.62
N SER A 153 -13.75 -5.44 5.38
CA SER A 153 -13.39 -4.28 6.16
C SER A 153 -12.94 -3.13 5.29
N THR A 154 -13.24 -1.90 5.74
CA THR A 154 -12.73 -0.68 5.12
C THR A 154 -11.52 -0.21 5.91
N PRO A 155 -10.34 -0.03 5.29
CA PRO A 155 -9.17 0.47 5.97
C PRO A 155 -9.38 1.88 6.48
N ALA A 156 -8.97 2.14 7.72
CA ALA A 156 -9.03 3.45 8.35
C ALA A 156 -7.83 3.66 9.26
N VAL A 157 -7.39 4.91 9.36
CA VAL A 157 -6.29 5.34 10.23
C VAL A 157 -6.70 6.56 11.03
N THR A 158 -6.27 6.65 12.26
CA THR A 158 -6.39 7.82 13.14
C THR A 158 -5.05 8.15 13.76
N VAL A 159 -4.83 9.43 14.05
CA VAL A 159 -3.62 9.94 14.70
C VAL A 159 -4.03 10.74 15.93
N GLU A 160 -3.44 10.42 17.07
CA GLU A 160 -3.69 11.08 18.35
C GLU A 160 -2.38 11.47 19.04
N PRO A 161 -2.21 12.75 19.41
CA PRO A 161 -3.04 13.90 19.09
C PRO A 161 -2.98 14.24 17.59
N SER A 162 -4.03 14.87 17.05
CA SER A 162 -4.07 15.32 15.64
C SER A 162 -3.25 16.60 15.40
N THR A 163 -2.76 17.23 16.47
CA THR A 163 -1.84 18.37 16.42
C THR A 163 -0.68 18.08 17.34
N VAL A 164 0.55 18.26 16.86
CA VAL A 164 1.77 17.90 17.57
C VAL A 164 2.92 18.84 17.19
N GLU A 165 3.87 19.05 18.10
CA GLU A 165 5.11 19.74 17.78
C GLU A 165 6.08 18.82 17.01
N ALA A 166 6.87 19.38 16.09
CA ALA A 166 7.96 18.65 15.46
C ALA A 166 8.91 18.06 16.51
N GLY A 167 9.33 16.81 16.32
CA GLY A 167 10.15 16.06 17.27
C GLY A 167 9.40 15.37 18.40
N LYS A 168 8.07 15.49 18.48
CA LYS A 168 7.23 14.80 19.47
C LYS A 168 6.57 13.55 18.89
N THR A 169 6.04 12.73 19.78
CA THR A 169 5.43 11.44 19.46
C THR A 169 3.92 11.58 19.33
N VAL A 170 3.36 10.84 18.38
CA VAL A 170 1.92 10.62 18.19
C VAL A 170 1.62 9.14 18.19
N THR A 171 0.39 8.77 18.55
CA THR A 171 -0.11 7.41 18.44
C THR A 171 -0.91 7.28 17.14
N VAL A 172 -0.51 6.37 16.27
CA VAL A 172 -1.21 6.01 15.04
C VAL A 172 -1.97 4.71 15.28
N LYS A 173 -3.26 4.72 15.03
CA LYS A 173 -4.12 3.53 15.12
C LYS A 173 -4.72 3.24 13.75
N GLY A 174 -4.64 1.99 13.31
CA GLY A 174 -5.24 1.52 12.07
C GLY A 174 -6.23 0.40 12.33
N THR A 175 -7.24 0.30 11.49
CA THR A 175 -8.23 -0.78 11.48
C THR A 175 -8.59 -1.16 10.05
N GLY A 176 -9.11 -2.37 9.86
CA GLY A 176 -9.58 -2.82 8.56
C GLY A 176 -8.50 -3.21 7.56
N PHE A 177 -7.25 -3.31 7.99
CA PHE A 177 -6.14 -3.83 7.19
C PHE A 177 -6.19 -5.36 7.08
N ALA A 178 -5.28 -5.92 6.29
CA ALA A 178 -5.09 -7.37 6.25
C ALA A 178 -4.58 -7.86 7.62
N PRO A 179 -5.05 -9.02 8.11
CA PRO A 179 -4.53 -9.62 9.33
C PRO A 179 -3.04 -9.94 9.23
N GLU A 180 -2.32 -9.80 10.35
CA GLU A 180 -0.91 -10.21 10.51
C GLU A 180 0.03 -9.67 9.43
N SER A 181 -0.28 -8.49 8.88
CA SER A 181 0.50 -7.83 7.85
C SER A 181 1.34 -6.71 8.41
N THR A 182 2.49 -6.48 7.76
CA THR A 182 3.33 -5.33 8.07
C THR A 182 2.78 -4.09 7.39
N VAL A 183 2.62 -3.02 8.16
CA VAL A 183 2.18 -1.70 7.70
C VAL A 183 3.32 -0.72 7.87
N THR A 184 3.68 -0.02 6.81
CA THR A 184 4.62 1.09 6.83
C THR A 184 3.86 2.39 7.08
N LEU A 185 4.38 3.21 7.98
CA LEU A 185 3.83 4.52 8.35
C LEU A 185 4.73 5.60 7.75
N THR A 186 4.15 6.43 6.90
CA THR A 186 4.87 7.50 6.19
C THR A 186 4.19 8.83 6.48
N LEU A 187 4.98 9.84 6.81
CA LEU A 187 4.50 11.23 6.90
C LEU A 187 4.67 11.88 5.53
N HIS A 188 3.60 12.43 4.99
CA HIS A 188 3.57 13.15 3.72
C HIS A 188 3.37 14.65 3.95
N SER A 189 4.21 15.43 3.51
CA SER A 189 4.38 16.56 2.58
C SER A 189 5.62 16.32 1.73
N GLU A 190 6.75 15.96 2.35
CA GLU A 190 7.83 15.19 1.72
C GLU A 190 7.79 13.80 2.34
N PRO A 191 7.65 12.72 1.55
CA PRO A 191 7.44 11.39 2.11
C PRO A 191 8.63 10.93 2.96
N VAL A 192 8.40 10.75 4.25
CA VAL A 192 9.38 10.25 5.21
C VAL A 192 8.77 9.09 5.98
N GLU A 193 9.42 7.92 5.94
CA GLU A 193 9.02 6.80 6.78
C GLU A 193 9.26 7.15 8.25
N VAL A 194 8.22 7.03 9.06
CA VAL A 194 8.24 7.36 10.50
C VAL A 194 8.10 6.13 11.38
N GLY A 195 7.82 4.97 10.79
CA GLY A 195 7.76 3.71 11.50
C GLY A 195 7.06 2.60 10.74
N THR A 196 7.01 1.44 11.39
CA THR A 196 6.27 0.27 10.93
C THR A 196 5.41 -0.28 12.06
N ALA A 197 4.34 -0.98 11.71
CA ALA A 197 3.48 -1.70 12.62
C ALA A 197 3.12 -3.08 12.05
N THR A 198 2.74 -4.01 12.91
CA THR A 198 2.15 -5.29 12.50
C THR A 198 0.70 -5.31 12.94
N THR A 199 -0.20 -5.65 12.04
CA THR A 199 -1.61 -5.80 12.36
C THR A 199 -1.84 -7.09 13.14
N ASP A 200 -2.81 -7.06 14.02
CA ASP A 200 -3.30 -8.25 14.72
C ASP A 200 -4.18 -9.13 13.82
N ALA A 201 -4.70 -10.23 14.37
CA ALA A 201 -5.61 -11.14 13.68
C ALA A 201 -6.94 -10.48 13.23
N SER A 202 -7.27 -9.31 13.77
CA SER A 202 -8.46 -8.54 13.36
C SER A 202 -8.16 -7.52 12.25
N GLY A 203 -6.89 -7.33 11.89
CA GLY A 203 -6.42 -6.32 10.93
C GLY A 203 -6.30 -4.93 11.56
N ALA A 204 -6.09 -4.86 12.88
CA ALA A 204 -5.87 -3.61 13.60
C ALA A 204 -4.42 -3.48 14.07
N PHE A 205 -3.95 -2.25 14.22
CA PHE A 205 -2.65 -1.95 14.81
C PHE A 205 -2.69 -0.66 15.64
N THR A 206 -1.73 -0.54 16.54
CA THR A 206 -1.43 0.69 17.25
C THR A 206 0.09 0.86 17.27
N SER A 207 0.58 2.03 16.90
CA SER A 207 2.01 2.33 16.87
C SER A 207 2.26 3.75 17.38
N GLU A 208 3.31 3.92 18.16
CA GLU A 208 3.83 5.24 18.50
C GLU A 208 4.91 5.61 17.49
N VAL A 209 4.78 6.79 16.90
CA VAL A 209 5.73 7.31 15.92
C VAL A 209 6.18 8.70 16.33
N THR A 210 7.46 9.00 16.12
CA THR A 210 8.01 10.33 16.38
C THR A 210 8.01 11.12 15.08
N VAL A 211 7.38 12.29 15.11
CA VAL A 211 7.44 13.25 14.00
C VAL A 211 8.88 13.77 13.89
N PRO A 212 9.53 13.71 12.73
CA PRO A 212 10.90 14.23 12.60
C PRO A 212 11.02 15.68 13.04
N ALA A 213 12.10 16.02 13.76
CA ALA A 213 12.30 17.36 14.28
C ALA A 213 12.46 18.43 13.18
N ALA A 214 12.85 18.00 11.97
CA ALA A 214 12.98 18.86 10.81
C ALA A 214 11.67 19.04 10.01
N THR A 215 10.56 18.43 10.47
CA THR A 215 9.25 18.59 9.81
C THR A 215 8.79 20.03 9.92
N GLU A 216 8.44 20.64 8.81
CA GLU A 216 7.94 22.02 8.78
C GLU A 216 6.58 22.12 9.49
N ALA A 217 6.29 23.27 10.07
CA ALA A 217 4.97 23.52 10.65
C ALA A 217 3.91 23.64 9.54
N GLY A 218 2.78 22.99 9.70
CA GLY A 218 1.70 22.97 8.73
C GLY A 218 0.89 21.69 8.77
N ASP A 219 0.05 21.53 7.76
CA ASP A 219 -0.78 20.35 7.61
C ASP A 219 -0.03 19.25 6.83
N HIS A 220 -0.04 18.07 7.39
CA HIS A 220 0.58 16.86 6.87
C HIS A 220 -0.43 15.73 6.82
N THR A 221 -0.06 14.65 6.17
CA THR A 221 -0.86 13.43 6.11
C THR A 221 -0.01 12.24 6.55
N VAL A 222 -0.51 11.49 7.51
CA VAL A 222 0.05 10.17 7.83
C VAL A 222 -0.59 9.15 6.91
N VAL A 223 0.23 8.42 6.18
CA VAL A 223 -0.17 7.32 5.31
C VAL A 223 0.26 6.02 5.95
N ALA A 224 -0.67 5.10 6.10
CA ALA A 224 -0.40 3.73 6.51
C ALA A 224 -0.62 2.81 5.31
N GLU A 225 0.40 2.03 4.94
CA GLU A 225 0.34 1.16 3.77
C GLU A 225 0.93 -0.21 4.05
N SER A 226 0.23 -1.26 3.63
CA SER A 226 0.76 -2.62 3.56
C SER A 226 1.02 -3.03 2.11
N ALA A 227 2.03 -3.89 1.89
CA ALA A 227 2.46 -4.26 0.55
C ALA A 227 1.81 -5.56 0.03
N ALA A 228 1.39 -6.45 0.93
CA ALA A 228 0.87 -7.77 0.54
C ALA A 228 -0.27 -8.24 1.47
N PRO A 229 -1.53 -8.01 1.09
CA PRO A 229 -2.01 -7.23 -0.05
C PRO A 229 -1.75 -5.73 0.11
N VAL A 230 -1.78 -5.01 -1.00
CA VAL A 230 -1.69 -3.54 -0.96
C VAL A 230 -2.97 -2.97 -0.33
N VAL A 231 -2.82 -2.34 0.82
CA VAL A 231 -3.90 -1.66 1.54
C VAL A 231 -3.36 -0.34 2.03
N SER A 232 -4.05 0.75 1.76
CA SER A 232 -3.64 2.09 2.18
C SER A 232 -4.79 2.83 2.84
N ALA A 233 -4.47 3.59 3.88
CA ALA A 233 -5.38 4.54 4.51
C ALA A 233 -4.59 5.75 5.03
N THR A 234 -5.26 6.88 5.18
CA THR A 234 -4.63 8.15 5.53
C THR A 234 -5.33 8.85 6.67
N ALA A 235 -4.59 9.63 7.44
CA ALA A 235 -5.11 10.52 8.47
C ALA A 235 -4.40 11.87 8.47
N PRO A 236 -5.11 12.98 8.71
CA PRO A 236 -4.49 14.30 8.81
C PRO A 236 -3.68 14.44 10.11
N LEU A 237 -2.61 15.20 10.05
CA LEU A 237 -1.79 15.61 11.18
C LEU A 237 -1.32 17.05 11.00
N THR A 238 -1.59 17.91 11.96
CA THR A 238 -1.05 19.27 11.97
C THR A 238 0.22 19.31 12.81
N VAL A 239 1.33 19.73 12.23
CA VAL A 239 2.61 19.89 12.93
C VAL A 239 2.79 21.36 13.29
N THR A 240 3.15 21.63 14.53
CA THR A 240 3.47 22.97 15.01
C THR A 240 4.98 23.15 15.20
N ALA A 241 5.46 24.38 15.03
CA ALA A 241 6.85 24.66 15.31
C ALA A 241 7.15 24.48 16.81
N PRO A 242 8.36 24.03 17.17
CA PRO A 242 8.80 24.04 18.55
C PRO A 242 8.69 25.45 19.12
N PRO A 243 8.37 25.62 20.41
CA PRO A 243 8.36 26.95 21.02
C PRO A 243 9.74 27.61 20.86
N ALA A 244 9.75 28.88 20.46
CA ALA A 244 10.99 29.63 20.37
C ALA A 244 11.72 29.53 21.71
N PRO A 245 13.06 29.36 21.75
CA PRO A 245 13.81 29.41 23.00
C PRO A 245 13.43 30.69 23.75
N ALA A 246 13.07 30.54 25.02
CA ALA A 246 12.79 31.69 25.85
C ALA A 246 13.97 32.66 25.74
N ALA A 247 13.72 33.92 25.34
CA ALA A 247 14.75 34.92 25.27
C ALA A 247 15.43 34.97 26.66
N ASP A 248 16.73 34.75 26.70
CA ASP A 248 17.52 34.79 27.93
C ASP A 248 17.32 36.17 28.55
N PRO A 249 16.72 36.31 29.74
CA PRO A 249 16.52 37.60 30.38
C PRO A 249 17.85 38.26 30.78
N SER A 250 18.98 37.59 30.52
CA SER A 250 20.33 38.10 30.85
C SER A 250 20.94 39.01 29.77
N ALA A 251 20.29 39.23 28.62
CA ALA A 251 20.71 40.21 27.65
C ALA A 251 20.16 41.60 28.05
N ALA A 252 20.58 42.13 29.22
CA ALA A 252 20.44 43.54 29.52
C ALA A 252 21.19 44.34 28.44
N PRO A 253 20.62 45.42 27.87
CA PRO A 253 21.34 46.23 26.91
C PRO A 253 22.58 46.79 27.55
N SER A 254 23.74 46.41 27.06
CA SER A 254 25.02 46.98 27.46
C SER A 254 24.91 48.49 27.30
N ALA A 255 25.01 49.23 28.45
CA ALA A 255 24.96 50.67 28.47
C ALA A 255 26.06 51.20 27.54
N GLN A 256 25.68 51.96 26.54
CA GLN A 256 26.55 52.70 25.66
C GLN A 256 27.38 53.70 26.53
N PRO A 257 28.71 53.74 26.43
CA PRO A 257 29.49 54.70 27.16
C PRO A 257 29.08 56.13 26.76
N SER A 258 28.67 56.89 27.73
CA SER A 258 28.39 58.33 27.59
C SER A 258 29.62 59.05 27.02
N ALA A 259 29.45 59.64 25.85
CA ALA A 259 30.49 60.51 25.26
C ALA A 259 30.80 61.69 26.16
N ALA A 260 32.07 61.86 26.49
CA ALA A 260 32.61 63.04 27.24
C ALA A 260 32.42 64.36 26.42
N PRO A 261 32.18 65.50 27.07
CA PRO A 261 31.97 66.76 26.36
C PRO A 261 33.23 67.23 25.66
N SER A 262 33.09 67.63 24.42
CA SER A 262 34.12 68.26 23.59
C SER A 262 34.42 69.71 24.07
N PRO A 263 35.68 70.15 24.13
CA PRO A 263 36.00 71.55 24.45
C PRO A 263 35.75 72.49 23.29
N ALA A 264 35.44 73.72 23.59
CA ALA A 264 35.06 74.83 22.71
C ALA A 264 36.15 75.20 21.68
N PRO A 265 35.81 75.83 20.53
CA PRO A 265 36.77 76.17 19.49
C PRO A 265 37.43 77.51 19.81
N GLU A 266 38.77 77.57 19.70
CA GLU A 266 39.50 78.88 19.56
C GLU A 266 39.52 79.29 18.09
N GLN A 267 39.30 80.58 17.90
CA GLN A 267 39.39 81.31 16.64
C GLN A 267 40.85 81.54 16.20
N GLY A 268 41.03 81.47 14.90
CA GLY A 268 42.24 82.09 14.34
C GLY A 268 42.63 81.71 12.94
N GLY A 269 42.22 82.50 11.97
CA GLY A 269 43.12 83.05 10.97
C GLY A 269 43.26 82.36 9.57
N LYS A 270 42.56 82.97 8.66
CA LYS A 270 42.98 83.34 7.28
C LYS A 270 43.75 82.39 6.40
N GLY A 271 43.18 82.22 5.21
CA GLY A 271 44.01 82.32 3.99
C GLY A 271 43.85 81.16 2.97
N GLY A 272 43.25 81.49 1.85
CA GLY A 272 43.82 81.19 0.57
C GLY A 272 43.16 80.12 -0.29
N LEU A 273 42.26 80.56 -1.16
CA LEU A 273 42.20 80.35 -2.59
C LEU A 273 42.36 78.95 -3.18
N ALA A 274 41.29 78.57 -3.78
CA ALA A 274 41.10 78.24 -5.21
C ALA A 274 41.71 76.94 -5.81
N ARG A 275 40.92 76.17 -6.36
CA ARG A 275 40.69 75.80 -7.80
C ARG A 275 40.31 74.35 -8.01
N THR A 276 39.14 74.26 -8.54
CA THR A 276 38.73 73.61 -9.82
C THR A 276 39.35 72.27 -10.25
N GLY A 277 38.50 71.43 -10.71
CA GLY A 277 38.79 70.36 -11.69
C GLY A 277 37.89 69.16 -11.51
N THR A 278 36.75 69.23 -12.05
CA THR A 278 36.10 68.61 -13.18
C THR A 278 36.49 67.16 -13.51
N ASN A 279 35.40 66.42 -13.74
CA ASN A 279 35.19 65.34 -14.72
C ASN A 279 35.71 63.96 -14.34
N ALA A 280 34.85 63.04 -14.37
CA ALA A 280 33.94 62.39 -15.30
C ALA A 280 34.43 61.00 -15.65
N LEU A 281 33.44 60.08 -15.62
CA LEU A 281 33.22 58.94 -16.50
C LEU A 281 34.31 57.83 -16.61
N LEU A 282 34.06 56.71 -16.12
CA LEU A 282 33.52 55.56 -16.94
C LEU A 282 33.01 54.49 -15.98
#